data_abd2fb498f789aecf952adde9fbed842
#
_entry.id   abd2fb498f789aecf952adde9fbed842
#
_cell.length_a   1.000
_cell.length_b   1.000
_cell.length_c   1.000
_cell.angle_alpha   90.00
_cell.angle_beta   90.00
_cell.angle_gamma   90.00
#
_symmetry.space_group_name_H-M   'P 1'
#
loop_
_entity.id
_entity.type
_entity.pdbx_description
1 polymer ?
#
loop_
_entity_poly.entity_id
_entity_poly.type
_entity_poly.pdbx_seq_one_letter_code
_entity_poly.pdbx_strand_id
1 'polypeptide(L)'
;MFPKAGTVPGFFTLMKQYGAMLAKSKVLGIQFDALFTEELGLELGRHAVLQADRIREALTKKGCELLFGSTTNQIFLRLTNAEADRLGQSVAMSFWERLDDEHVVKRIATSWATDPKDVDALIALF
;
A
#
# COMPACT_ATOMS: atom_id res chain seq x y z
N MET A 1 7.72 2.22 20.93
CA MET A 1 7.15 2.47 22.28
C MET A 1 8.28 2.51 23.28
N PHE A 2 8.39 3.59 24.06
CA PHE A 2 9.42 3.70 25.09
C PHE A 2 8.81 3.26 26.42
N PRO A 3 9.38 2.22 27.04
CA PRO A 3 8.73 1.59 28.18
C PRO A 3 8.72 2.46 29.45
N LYS A 4 9.70 3.34 29.64
CA LYS A 4 9.82 4.17 30.84
C LYS A 4 10.79 5.32 30.66
N ALA A 5 10.50 6.47 31.27
CA ALA A 5 11.44 7.58 31.31
C ALA A 5 12.75 7.18 32.01
N GLY A 6 13.89 7.58 31.45
CA GLY A 6 15.22 7.27 31.99
C GLY A 6 15.77 5.88 31.64
N THR A 7 15.06 5.04 30.87
CA THR A 7 15.54 3.72 30.46
C THR A 7 16.80 3.78 29.60
N VAL A 8 16.96 4.85 28.81
CA VAL A 8 18.15 5.08 27.97
C VAL A 8 18.91 6.30 28.51
N PRO A 9 20.08 6.11 29.13
CA PRO A 9 20.91 7.22 29.56
C PRO A 9 21.30 8.12 28.37
N GLY A 10 21.21 9.44 28.56
CA GLY A 10 21.57 10.40 27.52
C GLY A 10 20.67 10.40 26.28
N PHE A 11 19.44 9.85 26.37
CA PHE A 11 18.50 9.73 25.24
C PHE A 11 18.32 11.02 24.45
N PHE A 12 18.21 12.16 25.13
CA PHE A 12 18.07 13.45 24.48
C PHE A 12 19.31 13.84 23.62
N THR A 13 20.49 13.53 24.14
CA THR A 13 21.75 13.74 23.41
C THR A 13 21.85 12.82 22.19
N LEU A 14 21.46 11.56 22.36
CA LEU A 14 21.42 10.59 21.27
C LEU A 14 20.42 11.01 20.17
N MET A 15 19.23 11.49 20.52
CA MET A 15 18.28 12.02 19.56
C MET A 15 18.87 13.14 18.71
N LYS A 16 19.59 14.08 19.34
CA LYS A 16 20.27 15.16 18.61
C LYS A 16 21.37 14.62 17.70
N GLN A 17 22.19 13.73 18.21
CA GLN A 17 23.32 13.14 17.50
C GLN A 17 22.88 12.38 16.23
N TYR A 18 21.75 11.68 16.29
CA TYR A 18 21.19 10.94 15.16
C TYR A 18 20.20 11.75 14.32
N GLY A 19 20.09 13.05 14.52
CA GLY A 19 19.22 13.93 13.73
C GLY A 19 17.71 13.70 13.95
N ALA A 20 17.34 12.94 14.99
CA ALA A 20 15.93 12.61 15.28
C ALA A 20 15.18 13.77 15.98
N MET A 21 15.87 14.86 16.31
CA MET A 21 15.28 16.05 16.90
C MET A 21 14.99 17.09 15.82
N LEU A 22 13.77 17.07 15.33
CA LEU A 22 13.32 18.02 14.31
C LEU A 22 12.89 19.35 14.96
N ALA A 23 13.27 20.49 14.36
CA ALA A 23 12.87 21.82 14.82
C ALA A 23 11.33 22.00 14.86
N LYS A 24 10.60 21.28 14.02
CA LYS A 24 9.14 21.30 13.90
C LYS A 24 8.51 19.92 14.19
N SER A 25 9.06 19.16 15.12
CA SER A 25 8.55 17.83 15.52
C SER A 25 7.07 17.85 15.93
N LYS A 26 6.57 19.00 16.39
CA LYS A 26 5.16 19.22 16.71
C LYS A 26 4.22 18.90 15.52
N VAL A 27 4.65 19.19 14.28
CA VAL A 27 3.85 18.90 13.08
C VAL A 27 3.66 17.40 12.91
N LEU A 28 4.71 16.60 13.13
CA LEU A 28 4.60 15.13 13.11
C LEU A 28 3.72 14.62 14.25
N GLY A 29 3.86 15.17 15.45
CA GLY A 29 3.02 14.83 16.60
C GLY A 29 1.54 15.05 16.32
N ILE A 30 1.17 16.17 15.71
CA ILE A 30 -0.22 16.49 15.33
C ILE A 30 -0.75 15.48 14.28
N GLN A 31 0.07 15.07 13.32
CA GLN A 31 -0.34 14.06 12.32
C GLN A 31 -0.61 12.70 12.98
N PHE A 32 0.26 12.27 13.89
CA PHE A 32 0.04 11.04 14.66
C PHE A 32 -1.21 11.13 15.53
N ASP A 33 -1.38 12.25 16.24
CA ASP A 33 -2.54 12.48 17.08
C ASP A 33 -3.84 12.39 16.28
N ALA A 34 -3.90 13.08 15.14
CA ALA A 34 -5.04 13.01 14.23
C ALA A 34 -5.33 11.58 13.73
N LEU A 35 -4.30 10.82 13.33
CA LEU A 35 -4.46 9.45 12.82
C LEU A 35 -4.95 8.47 13.88
N PHE A 36 -4.56 8.66 15.14
CA PHE A 36 -4.90 7.74 16.23
C PHE A 36 -6.08 8.25 17.10
N THR A 37 -6.63 9.41 16.79
CA THR A 37 -7.87 9.90 17.39
C THR A 37 -9.07 9.32 16.64
N GLU A 38 -10.08 8.87 17.38
CA GLU A 38 -11.35 8.34 16.84
C GLU A 38 -11.19 7.24 15.76
N GLU A 39 -10.13 6.44 15.88
CA GLU A 39 -9.84 5.30 14.97
C GLU A 39 -9.61 5.65 13.51
N LEU A 40 -9.41 6.93 13.15
CA LEU A 40 -9.25 7.37 11.77
C LEU A 40 -8.23 6.54 10.98
N GLY A 41 -7.05 6.27 11.55
CA GLY A 41 -6.02 5.46 10.90
C GLY A 41 -6.47 4.03 10.60
N LEU A 42 -7.31 3.43 11.45
CA LEU A 42 -7.89 2.10 11.21
C LEU A 42 -8.95 2.14 10.10
N GLU A 43 -9.77 3.17 10.04
CA GLU A 43 -10.77 3.34 8.99
C GLU A 43 -10.11 3.52 7.62
N LEU A 44 -9.07 4.35 7.54
CA LEU A 44 -8.28 4.55 6.31
C LEU A 44 -7.64 3.24 5.83
N GLY A 45 -7.04 2.47 6.76
CA GLY A 45 -6.45 1.16 6.45
C GLY A 45 -7.50 0.13 6.02
N ARG A 46 -8.63 0.08 6.70
CA ARG A 46 -9.75 -0.81 6.38
C ARG A 46 -10.29 -0.53 4.98
N HIS A 47 -10.48 0.74 4.63
CA HIS A 47 -10.92 1.13 3.30
C HIS A 47 -9.94 0.64 2.22
N ALA A 48 -8.64 0.86 2.40
CA ALA A 48 -7.63 0.41 1.45
C ALA A 48 -7.68 -1.11 1.23
N VAL A 49 -7.76 -1.90 2.30
CA VAL A 49 -7.84 -3.37 2.23
C VAL A 49 -9.14 -3.81 1.57
N LEU A 50 -10.28 -3.20 1.91
CA LEU A 50 -11.57 -3.52 1.32
C LEU A 50 -11.57 -3.34 -0.21
N GLN A 51 -10.99 -2.25 -0.72
CA GLN A 51 -10.89 -2.04 -2.16
C GLN A 51 -9.95 -3.07 -2.82
N ALA A 52 -8.87 -3.46 -2.15
CA ALA A 52 -7.99 -4.53 -2.63
C ALA A 52 -8.69 -5.89 -2.66
N ASP A 53 -9.51 -6.21 -1.67
CA ASP A 53 -10.30 -7.46 -1.64
C ASP A 53 -11.30 -7.53 -2.80
N ARG A 54 -12.00 -6.44 -3.09
CA ARG A 54 -12.89 -6.34 -4.26
C ARG A 54 -12.15 -6.65 -5.57
N ILE A 55 -10.95 -6.09 -5.75
CA ILE A 55 -10.12 -6.36 -6.93
C ILE A 55 -9.69 -7.82 -6.95
N ARG A 56 -9.18 -8.37 -5.85
CA ARG A 56 -8.75 -9.78 -5.76
C ARG A 56 -9.86 -10.73 -6.13
N GLU A 57 -11.04 -10.57 -5.53
CA GLU A 57 -12.19 -11.42 -5.81
C GLU A 57 -12.62 -11.37 -7.28
N ALA A 58 -12.68 -10.16 -7.85
CA ALA A 58 -13.09 -9.98 -9.23
C ALA A 58 -12.09 -10.60 -10.21
N LEU A 59 -10.78 -10.35 -10.00
CA LEU A 59 -9.73 -10.88 -10.87
C LEU A 59 -9.62 -12.41 -10.75
N THR A 60 -9.77 -12.96 -9.55
CA THR A 60 -9.82 -14.42 -9.35
C THR A 60 -11.01 -15.04 -10.11
N LYS A 61 -12.21 -14.43 -10.03
CA LYS A 61 -13.39 -14.89 -10.78
C LYS A 61 -13.19 -14.83 -12.30
N LYS A 62 -12.38 -13.90 -12.78
CA LYS A 62 -12.01 -13.77 -14.20
C LYS A 62 -10.87 -14.71 -14.62
N GLY A 63 -10.34 -15.52 -13.70
CA GLY A 63 -9.28 -16.49 -13.99
C GLY A 63 -7.86 -15.90 -14.01
N CYS A 64 -7.67 -14.65 -13.51
CA CYS A 64 -6.35 -14.05 -13.42
C CYS A 64 -5.50 -14.74 -12.35
N GLU A 65 -4.23 -14.95 -12.62
CA GLU A 65 -3.29 -15.55 -11.67
C GLU A 65 -2.74 -14.51 -10.70
N LEU A 66 -3.13 -14.63 -9.44
CA LEU A 66 -2.64 -13.80 -8.35
C LEU A 66 -1.51 -14.51 -7.61
N LEU A 67 -0.41 -13.80 -7.36
CA LEU A 67 0.77 -14.33 -6.68
C LEU A 67 0.82 -13.87 -5.21
N PHE A 68 1.62 -14.61 -4.42
CA PHE A 68 2.01 -14.32 -3.02
C PHE A 68 0.87 -14.37 -1.99
N GLY A 69 -0.38 -14.62 -2.34
CA GLY A 69 -1.49 -14.71 -1.39
C GLY A 69 -1.62 -13.51 -0.45
N SER A 70 -1.32 -12.30 -0.94
CA SER A 70 -1.31 -11.08 -0.13
C SER A 70 -2.70 -10.77 0.44
N THR A 71 -2.77 -10.49 1.73
CA THR A 71 -3.98 -10.03 2.44
C THR A 71 -3.95 -8.52 2.72
N THR A 72 -2.95 -7.81 2.18
CA THR A 72 -2.77 -6.36 2.36
C THR A 72 -3.48 -5.58 1.25
N ASN A 73 -3.24 -4.29 1.19
CA ASN A 73 -3.68 -3.41 0.10
C ASN A 73 -2.90 -3.60 -1.21
N GLN A 74 -2.02 -4.59 -1.31
CA GLN A 74 -1.22 -4.86 -2.51
C GLN A 74 -1.66 -6.16 -3.17
N ILE A 75 -1.74 -6.16 -4.50
CA ILE A 75 -2.15 -7.29 -5.33
C ILE A 75 -1.06 -7.48 -6.39
N PHE A 76 -0.63 -8.71 -6.55
CA PHE A 76 0.42 -9.07 -7.49
C PHE A 76 -0.16 -9.99 -8.56
N LEU A 77 -0.07 -9.55 -9.82
CA LEU A 77 -0.65 -10.22 -10.97
C LEU A 77 0.46 -10.77 -11.85
N ARG A 78 0.38 -12.05 -12.19
CA ARG A 78 1.13 -12.61 -13.31
C ARG A 78 0.40 -12.25 -14.60
N LEU A 79 1.10 -11.62 -15.53
CA LEU A 79 0.61 -11.24 -16.85
C LEU A 79 1.62 -11.66 -17.90
N THR A 80 1.14 -12.00 -19.09
CA THR A 80 2.00 -12.05 -20.27
C THR A 80 2.45 -10.63 -20.64
N ASN A 81 3.57 -10.50 -21.37
CA ASN A 81 4.03 -9.20 -21.83
C ASN A 81 2.93 -8.49 -22.66
N ALA A 82 2.22 -9.22 -23.52
CA ALA A 82 1.13 -8.68 -24.35
C ALA A 82 -0.04 -8.14 -23.51
N GLU A 83 -0.44 -8.86 -22.45
CA GLU A 83 -1.49 -8.39 -21.52
C GLU A 83 -1.03 -7.17 -20.74
N ALA A 84 0.22 -7.17 -20.27
CA ALA A 84 0.78 -6.02 -19.55
C ALA A 84 0.84 -4.77 -20.42
N ASP A 85 1.20 -4.91 -21.71
CA ASP A 85 1.22 -3.81 -22.68
C ASP A 85 -0.19 -3.32 -23.01
N ARG A 86 -1.14 -4.24 -23.24
CA ARG A 86 -2.55 -3.90 -23.48
C ARG A 86 -3.16 -3.12 -22.31
N LEU A 87 -3.01 -3.63 -21.09
CA LEU A 87 -3.52 -2.99 -19.89
C LEU A 87 -2.81 -1.67 -19.61
N GLY A 88 -1.50 -1.58 -19.91
CA GLY A 88 -0.68 -0.40 -19.73
C GLY A 88 -1.13 0.82 -20.54
N GLN A 89 -1.96 0.62 -21.59
CA GLN A 89 -2.56 1.72 -22.36
C GLN A 89 -3.67 2.43 -21.58
N SER A 90 -4.29 1.76 -20.62
CA SER A 90 -5.44 2.28 -19.87
C SER A 90 -5.15 2.48 -18.39
N VAL A 91 -4.20 1.74 -17.81
CA VAL A 91 -3.89 1.80 -16.39
C VAL A 91 -2.39 1.68 -16.12
N ALA A 92 -1.86 2.56 -15.27
CA ALA A 92 -0.47 2.47 -14.82
C ALA A 92 -0.36 1.49 -13.65
N MET A 93 0.26 0.33 -13.88
CA MET A 93 0.59 -0.66 -12.86
C MET A 93 2.09 -0.65 -12.58
N SER A 94 2.47 -0.79 -11.31
CA SER A 94 3.88 -0.88 -10.95
C SER A 94 4.47 -2.19 -11.48
N PHE A 95 5.62 -2.12 -12.13
CA PHE A 95 6.43 -3.30 -12.41
C PHE A 95 6.98 -3.85 -11.09
N TRP A 96 6.88 -5.16 -10.90
CA TRP A 96 7.42 -5.83 -9.72
C TRP A 96 8.66 -6.65 -10.08
N GLU A 97 8.49 -7.66 -10.93
CA GLU A 97 9.59 -8.51 -11.39
C GLU A 97 9.27 -9.15 -12.74
N ARG A 98 10.29 -9.67 -13.40
CA ARG A 98 10.17 -10.52 -14.58
C ARG A 98 10.31 -11.99 -14.14
N LEU A 99 9.35 -12.81 -14.52
CA LEU A 99 9.37 -14.24 -14.19
C LEU A 99 10.16 -15.05 -15.24
N ASP A 100 9.95 -14.72 -16.52
CA ASP A 100 10.59 -15.34 -17.68
C ASP A 100 10.52 -14.39 -18.89
N ASP A 101 10.86 -14.88 -20.09
CA ASP A 101 10.86 -14.06 -21.31
C ASP A 101 9.45 -13.62 -21.73
N GLU A 102 8.40 -14.33 -21.30
CA GLU A 102 7.02 -14.09 -21.71
C GLU A 102 6.16 -13.46 -20.62
N HIS A 103 6.57 -13.55 -19.35
CA HIS A 103 5.74 -13.16 -18.23
C HIS A 103 6.40 -12.15 -17.28
N VAL A 104 5.57 -11.24 -16.80
CA VAL A 104 5.93 -10.24 -15.81
C VAL A 104 4.95 -10.24 -14.63
N VAL A 105 5.41 -9.81 -13.48
CA VAL A 105 4.54 -9.50 -12.35
C VAL A 105 4.29 -8.00 -12.31
N LYS A 106 3.03 -7.63 -12.30
CA LYS A 106 2.59 -6.25 -12.05
C LYS A 106 1.93 -6.16 -10.68
N ARG A 107 2.16 -5.03 -10.02
CA ARG A 107 1.57 -4.73 -8.72
C ARG A 107 0.51 -3.65 -8.85
N ILE A 108 -0.66 -3.90 -8.25
CA ILE A 108 -1.71 -2.93 -7.98
C ILE A 108 -1.68 -2.64 -6.48
N ALA A 109 -1.81 -1.38 -6.09
CA ALA A 109 -1.91 -0.98 -4.70
C ALA A 109 -3.08 -0.01 -4.53
N THR A 110 -3.92 -0.28 -3.55
CA THR A 110 -5.00 0.60 -3.13
C THR A 110 -4.59 1.46 -1.94
N SER A 111 -5.31 2.52 -1.67
CA SER A 111 -5.05 3.44 -0.57
C SER A 111 -6.36 3.93 0.05
N TRP A 112 -6.25 4.74 1.08
CA TRP A 112 -7.37 5.46 1.68
C TRP A 112 -8.11 6.37 0.70
N ALA A 113 -7.44 6.81 -0.37
CA ALA A 113 -8.00 7.69 -1.40
C ALA A 113 -8.53 6.93 -2.63
N THR A 114 -8.50 5.60 -2.63
CA THR A 114 -8.98 4.79 -3.77
C THR A 114 -10.50 4.91 -3.89
N ASP A 115 -10.97 5.51 -5.00
CA ASP A 115 -12.41 5.60 -5.28
C ASP A 115 -12.96 4.22 -5.70
N PRO A 116 -14.07 3.75 -5.13
CA PRO A 116 -14.75 2.54 -5.58
C PRO A 116 -15.09 2.49 -7.07
N LYS A 117 -15.33 3.65 -7.69
CA LYS A 117 -15.60 3.76 -9.14
C LYS A 117 -14.36 3.44 -9.97
N ASP A 118 -13.19 3.86 -9.50
CA ASP A 118 -11.93 3.53 -10.17
C ASP A 118 -11.62 2.04 -10.08
N VAL A 119 -11.98 1.41 -8.95
CA VAL A 119 -11.91 -0.05 -8.78
C VAL A 119 -12.81 -0.76 -9.79
N ASP A 120 -14.04 -0.30 -9.97
CA ASP A 120 -14.97 -0.89 -10.96
C ASP A 120 -14.45 -0.70 -12.39
N ALA A 121 -13.92 0.47 -12.71
CA ALA A 121 -13.30 0.76 -14.01
C ALA A 121 -12.07 -0.13 -14.25
N LEU A 122 -11.20 -0.30 -13.24
CA LEU A 122 -10.05 -1.21 -13.33
C LEU A 122 -10.49 -2.66 -13.59
N ILE A 123 -11.46 -3.16 -12.83
CA ILE A 123 -11.98 -4.53 -13.00
C ILE A 123 -12.55 -4.76 -14.40
N ALA A 124 -13.13 -3.74 -15.01
CA ALA A 124 -13.70 -3.83 -16.36
C ALA A 124 -12.64 -3.97 -17.47
N LEU A 125 -11.37 -3.64 -17.22
CA LEU A 125 -10.27 -3.77 -18.19
C LEU A 125 -9.80 -5.22 -18.38
N PHE A 126 -10.05 -6.08 -17.42
CA PHE A 126 -9.72 -7.50 -17.42
C PHE A 126 -10.88 -8.34 -17.94
#